data_b16b155be40271f164ce90a9027017e6
#
_entry.id   b16b155be40271f164ce90a9027017e6
#
_cell.length_a   1.000
_cell.length_b   1.000
_cell.length_c   1.000
_cell.angle_alpha   90.00
_cell.angle_beta   90.00
_cell.angle_gamma   90.00
#
_symmetry.space_group_name_H-M   'P 1'
#
loop_
_entity.id
_entity.type
_entity.pdbx_description
1 polymer ?
#
loop_
_entity_poly.entity_id
_entity_poly.type
_entity_poly.pdbx_seq_one_letter_code
_entity_poly.pdbx_strand_id
1 'polypeptide(L)'
;MSLNAMNSCEIEFERNVNLQAGAISIGRASDNDLRIPDQTVSAHHARIFTYLEASFIEDLGSTNGTYLNGKRVQKHTLHPGDVIQVGRLELKVTKDN
;
A
#
# COMPACT_ATOMS: atom_id res chain seq x y z
N MET A 1 10.13 -18.77 0.01
CA MET A 1 9.52 -18.67 0.27
C MET A 1 8.89 -18.97 1.15
N SER A 2 8.37 -19.01 1.23
CA SER A 2 7.90 -19.13 2.52
C SER A 2 6.52 -19.61 2.56
N LEU A 3 6.09 -19.99 3.71
CA LEU A 3 4.71 -20.35 3.92
C LEU A 3 3.79 -19.24 3.54
N ASN A 4 4.26 -18.02 3.60
CA ASN A 4 3.39 -16.89 3.34
C ASN A 4 3.11 -16.69 1.88
N ALA A 5 3.78 -17.38 1.01
CA ALA A 5 3.59 -17.17 -0.41
C ALA A 5 2.15 -17.35 -0.83
N MET A 6 1.43 -18.27 -0.19
CA MET A 6 0.04 -18.50 -0.56
C MET A 6 -0.90 -17.42 -0.11
N ASN A 7 -0.53 -16.71 0.95
CA ASN A 7 -1.38 -15.68 1.52
C ASN A 7 -0.82 -14.29 1.38
N SER A 8 0.36 -14.17 0.83
CA SER A 8 1.02 -12.88 0.66
C SER A 8 0.38 -12.10 -0.46
N CYS A 9 0.37 -10.80 -0.31
CA CYS A 9 -0.07 -9.90 -1.35
C CYS A 9 1.11 -9.04 -1.78
N GLU A 10 0.98 -8.42 -2.92
CA GLU A 10 1.98 -7.51 -3.45
C GLU A 10 1.33 -6.22 -3.89
N ILE A 11 2.11 -5.16 -3.88
CA ILE A 11 1.70 -3.90 -4.48
C ILE A 11 2.40 -3.78 -5.82
N GLU A 12 1.64 -3.58 -6.86
CA GLU A 12 2.16 -3.42 -8.20
C GLU A 12 2.17 -1.94 -8.55
N PHE A 13 3.36 -1.37 -8.64
CA PHE A 13 3.55 0.02 -9.04
C PHE A 13 4.97 0.13 -9.56
N GLU A 14 5.16 0.14 -10.86
CA GLU A 14 6.45 0.12 -11.53
C GLU A 14 7.21 -1.18 -11.23
N ARG A 15 7.10 -1.67 -10.04
CA ARG A 15 7.67 -2.95 -9.65
C ARG A 15 6.81 -3.52 -8.55
N ASN A 16 6.90 -4.82 -8.35
CA ASN A 16 6.13 -5.46 -7.30
C ASN A 16 6.85 -5.33 -5.97
N VAL A 17 6.09 -5.01 -4.94
CA VAL A 17 6.59 -4.91 -3.58
C VAL A 17 5.83 -5.93 -2.76
N ASN A 18 6.54 -6.89 -2.20
CA ASN A 18 5.92 -7.96 -1.46
C ASN A 18 5.51 -7.49 -0.06
N LEU A 19 4.26 -7.74 0.30
CA LEU A 19 3.72 -7.35 1.61
C LEU A 19 3.91 -8.51 2.57
N GLN A 20 5.06 -8.53 3.22
CA GLN A 20 5.33 -9.53 4.25
C GLN A 20 5.05 -8.92 5.61
N ALA A 21 5.24 -9.72 6.66
CA ALA A 21 5.02 -9.22 8.01
C ALA A 21 5.82 -7.95 8.24
N GLY A 22 5.21 -6.96 8.86
CA GLY A 22 5.84 -5.68 9.11
C GLY A 22 5.07 -4.57 8.45
N ALA A 23 5.73 -3.45 8.25
CA ALA A 23 5.13 -2.26 7.71
C ALA A 23 5.91 -1.75 6.50
N ILE A 24 5.17 -1.21 5.52
CA ILE A 24 5.74 -0.60 4.33
C ILE A 24 5.19 0.81 4.25
N SER A 25 6.07 1.79 4.24
CA SER A 25 5.66 3.19 4.15
C SER A 25 5.58 3.61 2.69
N ILE A 26 4.62 4.46 2.39
CA ILE A 26 4.35 4.96 1.04
C ILE A 26 4.32 6.47 1.08
N GLY A 27 5.06 7.12 0.22
CA GLY A 27 5.06 8.57 0.17
C GLY A 27 6.07 9.14 -0.80
N ARG A 28 6.06 10.47 -0.87
CA ARG A 28 6.93 11.18 -1.80
C ARG A 28 8.36 11.30 -1.29
N ALA A 29 8.55 11.32 0.02
CA ALA A 29 9.87 11.49 0.60
C ALA A 29 10.73 10.26 0.37
N SER A 30 12.04 10.48 0.31
CA SER A 30 12.96 9.41 -0.06
C SER A 30 13.17 8.36 1.03
N ASP A 31 12.69 8.62 2.24
CA ASP A 31 12.82 7.67 3.33
C ASP A 31 11.68 6.66 3.37
N ASN A 32 10.77 6.71 2.41
CA ASN A 32 9.70 5.72 2.34
C ASN A 32 10.17 4.44 1.70
N ASP A 33 9.59 3.33 2.11
CA ASP A 33 9.89 2.02 1.50
C ASP A 33 9.42 2.02 0.04
N LEU A 34 8.25 2.60 -0.22
CA LEU A 34 7.76 2.77 -1.58
C LEU A 34 7.67 4.26 -1.83
N ARG A 35 8.66 4.78 -2.53
CA ARG A 35 8.71 6.20 -2.84
C ARG A 35 7.96 6.47 -4.13
N ILE A 36 7.04 7.43 -4.07
CA ILE A 36 6.27 7.84 -5.24
C ILE A 36 6.53 9.34 -5.45
N PRO A 37 7.41 9.69 -6.38
CA PRO A 37 7.82 11.09 -6.55
C PRO A 37 6.80 11.88 -7.37
N ASP A 38 5.63 12.10 -6.80
CA ASP A 38 4.55 12.80 -7.47
C ASP A 38 4.00 13.86 -6.53
N GLN A 39 3.69 15.04 -7.08
CA GLN A 39 3.27 16.17 -6.28
C GLN A 39 1.95 15.93 -5.56
N THR A 40 1.12 15.02 -6.06
CA THR A 40 -0.17 14.74 -5.44
C THR A 40 -0.03 13.78 -4.26
N VAL A 41 1.17 13.27 -4.02
CA VAL A 41 1.44 12.32 -2.94
C VAL A 41 2.14 13.05 -1.82
N SER A 42 1.64 12.90 -0.59
CA SER A 42 2.24 13.54 0.58
C SER A 42 3.58 12.89 0.89
N ALA A 43 4.44 13.63 1.61
CA ALA A 43 5.76 13.13 1.97
C ALA A 43 5.69 11.77 2.66
N HIS A 44 4.76 11.63 3.60
CA HIS A 44 4.45 10.35 4.24
C HIS A 44 2.95 10.19 4.13
N HIS A 45 2.53 9.47 3.11
CA HIS A 45 1.13 9.46 2.70
C HIS A 45 0.33 8.36 3.38
N ALA A 46 0.84 7.15 3.35
CA ALA A 46 0.13 5.99 3.85
C ALA A 46 1.13 4.93 4.24
N ARG A 47 0.64 3.92 4.92
CA ARG A 47 1.47 2.75 5.18
C ARG A 47 0.60 1.51 5.06
N ILE A 48 1.25 0.41 4.71
CA ILE A 48 0.61 -0.89 4.69
C ILE A 48 1.33 -1.72 5.73
N PHE A 49 0.58 -2.36 6.59
CA PHE A 49 1.18 -3.27 7.55
C PHE A 49 0.47 -4.61 7.49
N THR A 50 1.25 -5.66 7.76
CA THR A 50 0.78 -7.03 7.68
C THR A 50 0.97 -7.68 9.04
N TYR A 51 -0.09 -8.27 9.54
CA TYR A 51 -0.09 -8.92 10.83
C TYR A 51 -0.89 -10.21 10.71
N LEU A 52 -0.25 -11.31 11.02
CA LEU A 52 -0.87 -12.64 10.93
C LEU A 52 -1.36 -12.84 9.52
N GLU A 53 -1.35 -12.83 8.61
CA GLU A 53 -1.83 -13.07 7.25
C GLU A 53 -2.82 -12.03 6.75
N ALA A 54 -3.00 -10.94 7.51
CA ALA A 54 -3.87 -9.87 7.08
C ALA A 54 -3.07 -8.61 6.83
N SER A 55 -3.38 -7.92 5.75
CA SER A 55 -2.73 -6.66 5.42
C SER A 55 -3.74 -5.53 5.50
N PHE A 56 -3.27 -4.35 5.92
CA PHE A 56 -4.11 -3.18 6.12
C PHE A 56 -3.43 -1.97 5.53
N ILE A 57 -4.24 -1.09 4.93
CA ILE A 57 -3.77 0.23 4.49
C ILE A 57 -4.21 1.26 5.52
N GLU A 58 -3.32 2.20 5.84
CA GLU A 58 -3.64 3.27 6.77
C GLU A 58 -3.16 4.60 6.20
N ASP A 59 -4.06 5.60 6.19
CA ASP A 59 -3.71 6.95 5.78
C ASP A 59 -2.98 7.64 6.92
N LEU A 60 -1.89 8.35 6.62
CA LEU A 60 -1.08 9.01 7.62
C LEU A 60 -1.34 10.51 7.65
N GLY A 61 -2.59 10.90 7.48
CA GLY A 61 -2.94 12.31 7.48
C GLY A 61 -2.57 13.00 6.19
N SER A 62 -2.70 12.32 5.08
CA SER A 62 -2.30 12.86 3.79
C SER A 62 -3.17 14.03 3.38
N THR A 63 -2.63 14.91 2.54
CA THR A 63 -3.35 16.06 2.04
C THR A 63 -4.53 15.66 1.15
N ASN A 64 -4.30 14.72 0.25
CA ASN A 64 -5.31 14.36 -0.74
C ASN A 64 -6.09 13.10 -0.38
N GLY A 65 -5.73 12.43 0.69
CA GLY A 65 -6.43 11.23 1.13
C GLY A 65 -5.90 9.97 0.49
N THR A 66 -6.30 8.85 1.07
CA THR A 66 -6.00 7.52 0.55
C THR A 66 -7.34 6.88 0.23
N TYR A 67 -7.45 6.28 -0.94
CA TYR A 67 -8.69 5.68 -1.42
C TYR A 67 -8.49 4.20 -1.68
N LEU A 68 -9.51 3.44 -1.35
CA LEU A 68 -9.51 2.00 -1.61
C LEU A 68 -10.74 1.70 -2.46
N ASN A 69 -10.49 1.24 -3.69
CA ASN A 69 -11.55 0.94 -4.64
C ASN A 69 -12.52 2.11 -4.79
N GLY A 70 -11.96 3.33 -4.80
CA GLY A 70 -12.74 4.54 -5.01
C GLY A 70 -13.34 5.16 -3.76
N LYS A 71 -13.16 4.55 -2.60
CA LYS A 71 -13.67 5.07 -1.34
C LYS A 71 -12.54 5.57 -0.47
N ARG A 72 -12.69 6.75 0.08
CA ARG A 72 -11.70 7.30 0.99
C ARG A 72 -11.68 6.49 2.28
N VAL A 73 -10.49 6.10 2.73
CA VAL A 73 -10.36 5.27 3.92
C VAL A 73 -9.31 5.87 4.84
N GLN A 74 -9.49 5.64 6.14
CA GLN A 74 -8.48 5.96 7.13
C GLN A 74 -7.66 4.73 7.43
N LYS A 75 -8.31 3.59 7.51
CA LYS A 75 -7.66 2.32 7.76
C LYS A 75 -8.61 1.24 7.27
N HIS A 76 -8.09 0.30 6.53
CA HIS A 76 -8.93 -0.74 5.95
C HIS A 76 -8.12 -1.97 5.61
N THR A 77 -8.76 -3.13 5.69
CA THR A 77 -8.14 -4.39 5.28
C THR A 77 -7.94 -4.41 3.78
N LEU A 78 -6.88 -5.05 3.33
CA LEU A 78 -6.57 -5.20 1.91
C LEU A 78 -6.77 -6.65 1.48
N HIS A 79 -7.23 -6.81 0.25
CA HIS A 79 -7.39 -8.12 -0.36
C HIS A 79 -6.84 -8.08 -1.78
N PRO A 80 -6.42 -9.23 -2.34
CA PRO A 80 -5.99 -9.25 -3.73
C PRO A 80 -7.09 -8.70 -4.63
N GLY A 81 -6.71 -7.89 -5.59
CA GLY A 81 -7.65 -7.24 -6.49
C GLY A 81 -8.02 -5.84 -6.09
N ASP A 82 -7.73 -5.45 -4.85
CA ASP A 82 -8.02 -4.09 -4.42
C ASP A 82 -7.11 -3.10 -5.14
N VAL A 83 -7.62 -1.88 -5.32
CA VAL A 83 -6.86 -0.79 -5.92
C VAL A 83 -6.76 0.32 -4.89
N ILE A 84 -5.54 0.67 -4.53
CA ILE A 84 -5.25 1.77 -3.60
C ILE A 84 -4.90 2.98 -4.44
N GLN A 85 -5.51 4.12 -4.14
CA GLN A 85 -5.16 5.36 -4.81
C GLN A 85 -4.51 6.30 -3.80
N VAL A 86 -3.31 6.75 -4.11
CA VAL A 86 -2.60 7.76 -3.34
C VAL A 86 -2.29 8.90 -4.30
N GLY A 87 -2.79 10.11 -3.96
CA GLY A 87 -2.73 11.19 -4.93
C GLY A 87 -3.45 10.78 -6.19
N ARG A 88 -2.78 10.91 -7.33
CA ARG A 88 -3.36 10.50 -8.62
C ARG A 88 -2.84 9.14 -9.09
N LEU A 89 -2.07 8.46 -8.25
CA LEU A 89 -1.45 7.20 -8.62
C LEU A 89 -2.24 6.03 -8.06
N GLU A 90 -2.24 4.92 -8.77
CA GLU A 90 -2.92 3.71 -8.33
C GLU A 90 -1.91 2.61 -8.06
N LEU A 91 -2.15 1.91 -6.97
CA LEU A 91 -1.34 0.77 -6.57
C LEU A 91 -2.28 -0.43 -6.53
N LYS A 92 -1.91 -1.47 -7.21
CA LYS A 92 -2.77 -2.64 -7.29
C LYS A 92 -2.30 -3.72 -6.34
N VAL A 93 -3.21 -4.25 -5.55
CA VAL A 93 -2.91 -5.34 -4.63
C VAL A 93 -3.08 -6.64 -5.39
N THR A 94 -2.02 -7.41 -5.48
CA THR A 94 -2.04 -8.67 -6.19
C THR A 94 -1.65 -9.79 -5.26
N LYS A 95 -2.03 -11.00 -5.63
CA LYS A 95 -1.68 -12.15 -4.82
C LYS A 95 -0.34 -12.69 -5.28
N ASP A 96 0.53 -12.93 -4.31
CA ASP A 96 1.84 -13.48 -4.57
C ASP A 96 1.72 -15.00 -4.61
N ASN A 97 2.02 -15.58 -5.74
CA ASN A 97 2.01 -17.02 -5.87
C ASN A 97 3.41 -17.55 -6.00
#